data_9f67126218e99d4c09d0d6559b7a4231
#
_entry.id   9f67126218e99d4c09d0d6559b7a4231
#
_cell.length_a   1.000
_cell.length_b   1.000
_cell.length_c   1.000
_cell.angle_alpha   90.00
_cell.angle_beta   90.00
_cell.angle_gamma   90.00
#
_symmetry.space_group_name_H-M   'P 1'
#
loop_
_entity.id
_entity.type
_entity.pdbx_description
1 polymer ?
#
loop_
_entity_poly.entity_id
_entity_poly.type
_entity_poly.pdbx_seq_one_letter_code
_entity_poly.pdbx_strand_id
1 'polypeptide(L)'
;MRVDGARGLVFVGTEPGCGKTMVMTGLCAVLQDYDLPIRVIKPLGVGTHNKDTAEMTFMSIVGKTAVDYPLLTLRYPPIVLETEWKELILTSTRSDIFTFIELPCTAATPIRFEQDQEVSAASGVPSFSNAVGRAYTHRWMTITDLLKDLELPVVLVASHSIDVLEKIEFSISYLQNRDIDVTSIVTVETNKIMGQALDERLFAHDFELMLSTRYGLPYLGKLAFSPVVSIPKVRQGNLKKTIEQDLDLLAFRKLIELPVN
;
A
#
# COMPACT_ATOMS: atom_id res chain seq x y z
N MET A 1 -10.70 16.29 1.98
CA MET A 1 -10.01 17.37 1.22
C MET A 1 -9.37 16.82 -0.07
N ARG A 2 -9.85 15.69 -0.57
CA ARG A 2 -9.37 15.13 -1.86
C ARG A 2 -9.89 15.96 -3.04
N VAL A 3 -9.27 15.76 -4.20
CA VAL A 3 -9.76 16.33 -5.46
C VAL A 3 -10.98 15.54 -5.91
N ASP A 4 -12.09 16.17 -6.20
CA ASP A 4 -13.31 15.50 -6.70
C ASP A 4 -13.01 14.77 -8.00
N GLY A 5 -13.53 13.53 -8.12
CA GLY A 5 -13.29 12.67 -9.27
C GLY A 5 -11.91 11.99 -9.32
N ALA A 6 -11.12 12.05 -8.23
CA ALA A 6 -9.84 11.34 -8.15
C ALA A 6 -10.03 9.84 -8.38
N ARG A 7 -9.19 9.26 -9.25
CA ARG A 7 -9.21 7.85 -9.62
C ARG A 7 -7.86 7.22 -9.32
N GLY A 8 -7.86 6.06 -8.69
CA GLY A 8 -6.60 5.38 -8.37
C GLY A 8 -6.76 4.21 -7.41
N LEU A 9 -5.63 3.60 -7.07
CA LEU A 9 -5.52 2.52 -6.09
C LEU A 9 -4.39 2.83 -5.10
N VAL A 10 -4.61 2.48 -3.84
CA VAL A 10 -3.58 2.56 -2.82
C VAL A 10 -3.08 1.16 -2.46
N PHE A 11 -1.77 0.96 -2.55
CA PHE A 11 -1.10 -0.29 -2.18
C PHE A 11 -0.55 -0.19 -0.76
N VAL A 12 -1.08 -1.03 0.12
CA VAL A 12 -0.67 -1.11 1.53
C VAL A 12 -0.12 -2.51 1.81
N GLY A 13 0.93 -2.61 2.62
CA GLY A 13 1.52 -3.89 2.96
C GLY A 13 1.11 -4.40 4.33
N THR A 14 1.12 -5.72 4.50
CA THR A 14 1.04 -6.33 5.83
C THR A 14 2.34 -6.15 6.63
N GLU A 15 3.45 -5.90 5.91
CA GLU A 15 4.79 -5.70 6.49
C GLU A 15 5.70 -4.91 5.53
N PRO A 16 6.82 -4.36 6.03
CA PRO A 16 7.85 -3.80 5.18
C PRO A 16 8.47 -4.87 4.28
N GLY A 17 8.67 -4.55 2.98
CA GLY A 17 9.30 -5.48 2.05
C GLY A 17 8.41 -6.62 1.54
N CYS A 18 7.11 -6.61 1.79
CA CYS A 18 6.17 -7.64 1.31
C CYS A 18 5.95 -7.69 -0.21
N GLY A 19 6.60 -6.82 -0.99
CA GLY A 19 6.54 -6.85 -2.46
C GLY A 19 5.64 -5.81 -3.12
N LYS A 20 5.12 -4.81 -2.40
CA LYS A 20 4.26 -3.74 -2.96
C LYS A 20 4.80 -3.15 -4.25
N THR A 21 6.05 -2.71 -4.25
CA THR A 21 6.72 -2.12 -5.41
C THR A 21 6.72 -3.06 -6.61
N MET A 22 6.93 -4.37 -6.40
CA MET A 22 6.93 -5.36 -7.49
C MET A 22 5.54 -5.51 -8.10
N VAL A 23 4.51 -5.69 -7.26
CA VAL A 23 3.12 -5.83 -7.71
C VAL A 23 2.69 -4.59 -8.48
N MET A 24 2.85 -3.42 -7.90
CA MET A 24 2.45 -2.15 -8.49
C MET A 24 3.16 -1.88 -9.81
N THR A 25 4.50 -2.05 -9.87
CA THR A 25 5.28 -1.84 -11.09
C THR A 25 4.89 -2.83 -12.18
N GLY A 26 4.68 -4.09 -11.83
CA GLY A 26 4.27 -5.12 -12.78
C GLY A 26 2.87 -4.86 -13.34
N LEU A 27 1.91 -4.45 -12.52
CA LEU A 27 0.58 -4.03 -12.97
C LEU A 27 0.65 -2.81 -13.89
N CYS A 28 1.49 -1.81 -13.57
CA CYS A 28 1.73 -0.69 -14.48
C CYS A 28 2.24 -1.16 -15.84
N ALA A 29 3.21 -2.08 -15.87
CA ALA A 29 3.77 -2.61 -17.11
C ALA A 29 2.75 -3.38 -17.96
N VAL A 30 1.79 -4.06 -17.33
CA VAL A 30 0.68 -4.73 -18.01
C VAL A 30 -0.32 -3.70 -18.56
N LEU A 31 -0.68 -2.71 -17.75
CA LEU A 31 -1.69 -1.70 -18.13
C LEU A 31 -1.26 -0.78 -19.26
N GLN A 32 0.04 -0.70 -19.58
CA GLN A 32 0.51 0.01 -20.77
C GLN A 32 -0.09 -0.54 -22.07
N ASP A 33 -0.48 -1.82 -22.11
CA ASP A 33 -1.09 -2.43 -23.29
C ASP A 33 -2.55 -1.96 -23.50
N TYR A 34 -3.11 -1.24 -22.55
CA TYR A 34 -4.50 -0.74 -22.59
C TYR A 34 -4.60 0.78 -22.80
N ASP A 35 -3.48 1.43 -23.14
CA ASP A 35 -3.41 2.89 -23.36
C ASP A 35 -3.99 3.73 -22.20
N LEU A 36 -4.00 3.18 -20.98
CA LEU A 36 -4.44 3.89 -19.79
C LEU A 36 -3.29 4.75 -19.26
N PRO A 37 -3.42 6.07 -19.26
CA PRO A 37 -2.41 6.92 -18.64
C PRO A 37 -2.41 6.71 -17.13
N ILE A 38 -1.30 6.19 -16.62
CA ILE A 38 -1.10 5.89 -15.21
C ILE A 38 0.02 6.76 -14.67
N ARG A 39 -0.17 7.26 -13.48
CA ARG A 39 0.85 7.89 -12.66
C ARG A 39 1.11 7.01 -11.44
N VAL A 40 2.36 6.88 -11.06
CA VAL A 40 2.75 6.26 -9.81
C VAL A 40 3.27 7.32 -8.86
N ILE A 41 2.83 7.29 -7.62
CA ILE A 41 3.36 8.14 -6.56
C ILE A 41 3.70 7.31 -5.33
N LYS A 42 4.85 7.60 -4.74
CA LYS A 42 5.26 7.15 -3.41
C LYS A 42 5.34 8.38 -2.51
N PRO A 43 4.22 8.84 -1.93
CA PRO A 43 4.16 10.15 -1.26
C PRO A 43 5.03 10.21 -0.01
N LEU A 44 5.29 9.07 0.62
CA LEU A 44 6.10 8.95 1.82
C LEU A 44 7.26 7.98 1.57
N GLY A 45 8.50 8.43 1.73
CA GLY A 45 9.69 7.59 1.77
C GLY A 45 10.04 7.19 3.20
N VAL A 46 10.64 6.01 3.37
CA VAL A 46 11.17 5.54 4.66
C VAL A 46 12.61 5.08 4.47
N GLY A 47 13.55 5.70 5.18
CA GLY A 47 14.95 5.31 5.16
C GLY A 47 15.88 6.30 4.44
N THR A 48 17.01 5.80 3.95
CA THR A 48 18.02 6.63 3.29
C THR A 48 17.65 6.86 1.83
N HIS A 49 17.89 8.05 1.31
CA HIS A 49 17.58 8.48 -0.06
C HIS A 49 18.00 7.50 -1.19
N ASN A 50 19.08 6.75 -1.00
CA ASN A 50 19.59 5.84 -2.04
C ASN A 50 18.68 4.63 -2.31
N LYS A 51 17.96 4.14 -1.32
CA LYS A 51 17.07 2.99 -1.48
C LYS A 51 15.80 3.39 -2.23
N ASP A 52 15.22 4.52 -1.87
CA ASP A 52 14.05 5.06 -2.54
C ASP A 52 14.35 5.40 -4.01
N THR A 53 15.54 5.89 -4.33
CA THR A 53 15.95 6.19 -5.70
C THR A 53 15.96 4.95 -6.59
N ALA A 54 16.45 3.81 -6.11
CA ALA A 54 16.44 2.56 -6.87
C ALA A 54 15.02 2.04 -7.12
N GLU A 55 14.15 2.13 -6.12
CA GLU A 55 12.73 1.78 -6.24
C GLU A 55 12.02 2.69 -7.26
N MET A 56 12.20 4.01 -7.17
CA MET A 56 11.62 4.98 -8.09
C MET A 56 12.10 4.77 -9.54
N THR A 57 13.40 4.51 -9.71
CA THR A 57 13.97 4.20 -11.03
C THR A 57 13.41 2.90 -11.58
N PHE A 58 13.25 1.88 -10.74
CA PHE A 58 12.64 0.61 -11.13
C PHE A 58 11.19 0.80 -11.58
N MET A 59 10.38 1.53 -10.82
CA MET A 59 9.00 1.83 -11.18
C MET A 59 8.90 2.58 -12.51
N SER A 60 9.74 3.59 -12.72
CA SER A 60 9.73 4.39 -13.96
C SER A 60 10.14 3.58 -15.17
N ILE A 61 11.25 2.83 -15.09
CA ILE A 61 11.81 2.08 -16.23
C ILE A 61 10.96 0.84 -16.53
N VAL A 62 10.62 0.06 -15.49
CA VAL A 62 9.94 -1.23 -15.65
C VAL A 62 8.44 -1.03 -15.84
N GLY A 63 7.83 -0.14 -15.06
CA GLY A 63 6.41 0.20 -15.17
C GLY A 63 6.10 1.08 -16.36
N LYS A 64 7.13 1.66 -17.02
CA LYS A 64 6.98 2.60 -18.16
C LYS A 64 5.98 3.72 -17.89
N THR A 65 6.02 4.26 -16.71
CA THR A 65 5.05 5.26 -16.23
C THR A 65 5.74 6.46 -15.60
N ALA A 66 5.02 7.57 -15.53
CA ALA A 66 5.48 8.72 -14.75
C ALA A 66 5.48 8.37 -13.26
N VAL A 67 6.57 8.68 -12.59
CA VAL A 67 6.75 8.40 -11.17
C VAL A 67 7.09 9.70 -10.45
N ASP A 68 6.25 10.06 -9.50
CA ASP A 68 6.49 11.22 -8.65
C ASP A 68 7.34 10.83 -7.44
N TYR A 69 8.37 11.59 -7.19
CA TYR A 69 9.27 11.37 -6.04
C TYR A 69 8.52 11.57 -4.72
N PRO A 70 9.00 10.92 -3.64
CA PRO A 70 8.42 11.13 -2.32
C PRO A 70 8.39 12.62 -1.96
N LEU A 71 7.22 13.09 -1.58
CA LEU A 71 7.04 14.46 -1.08
C LEU A 71 7.74 14.63 0.26
N LEU A 72 7.71 13.56 1.06
CA LEU A 72 8.29 13.55 2.40
C LEU A 72 9.07 12.27 2.64
N THR A 73 10.20 12.39 3.34
CA THR A 73 10.94 11.25 3.89
C THR A 73 10.70 11.17 5.39
N LEU A 74 10.07 10.09 5.84
CA LEU A 74 9.83 9.86 7.26
C LEU A 74 11.16 9.66 7.99
N ARG A 75 11.40 10.52 8.98
CA ARG A 75 12.48 10.39 9.95
C ARG A 75 11.89 9.93 11.28
N TYR A 76 12.68 9.36 12.13
CA TYR A 76 12.20 8.97 13.46
C TYR A 76 12.55 10.05 14.49
N PRO A 77 11.58 10.52 15.32
CA PRO A 77 10.14 10.29 15.23
C PRO A 77 9.54 10.95 13.97
N PRO A 78 8.55 10.30 13.32
CA PRO A 78 7.92 10.85 12.14
C PRO A 78 7.10 12.09 12.52
N ILE A 79 7.44 13.22 11.92
CA ILE A 79 6.68 14.47 12.07
C ILE A 79 6.33 14.95 10.68
N VAL A 80 5.05 14.83 10.33
CA VAL A 80 4.48 15.44 9.13
C VAL A 80 3.67 16.65 9.55
N LEU A 81 3.97 17.83 9.01
CA LEU A 81 3.24 19.05 9.32
C LEU A 81 1.85 19.03 8.69
N GLU A 82 0.91 19.79 9.22
CA GLU A 82 -0.45 19.85 8.66
C GLU A 82 -0.47 20.34 7.21
N THR A 83 0.38 21.29 6.87
CA THR A 83 0.53 21.79 5.49
C THR A 83 1.04 20.71 4.55
N GLU A 84 2.02 19.91 5.00
CA GLU A 84 2.56 18.76 4.26
C GLU A 84 1.52 17.66 4.11
N TRP A 85 0.69 17.41 5.12
CA TRP A 85 -0.43 16.47 5.06
C TRP A 85 -1.43 16.83 3.95
N LYS A 86 -1.83 18.11 3.92
CA LYS A 86 -2.73 18.62 2.88
C LYS A 86 -2.11 18.48 1.47
N GLU A 87 -0.84 18.79 1.35
CA GLU A 87 -0.10 18.65 0.09
C GLU A 87 -0.01 17.18 -0.35
N LEU A 88 0.26 16.25 0.57
CA LEU A 88 0.24 14.81 0.29
C LEU A 88 -1.08 14.37 -0.32
N ILE A 89 -2.22 14.76 0.28
CA ILE A 89 -3.54 14.39 -0.21
C ILE A 89 -3.80 14.98 -1.59
N LEU A 90 -3.61 16.28 -1.76
CA LEU A 90 -3.86 16.99 -3.03
C LEU A 90 -3.00 16.43 -4.17
N THR A 91 -1.72 16.18 -3.90
CA THR A 91 -0.81 15.64 -4.91
C THR A 91 -1.14 14.18 -5.25
N SER A 92 -1.58 13.40 -4.26
CA SER A 92 -1.91 11.99 -4.45
C SER A 92 -3.27 11.77 -5.15
N THR A 93 -4.17 12.76 -5.13
CA THR A 93 -5.55 12.62 -5.62
C THR A 93 -5.87 13.49 -6.84
N ARG A 94 -4.94 13.62 -7.77
CA ARG A 94 -5.21 14.32 -9.04
C ARG A 94 -6.30 13.60 -9.83
N SER A 95 -7.25 14.37 -10.38
CA SER A 95 -8.42 13.83 -11.09
C SER A 95 -8.17 13.48 -12.56
N ASP A 96 -7.11 14.03 -13.15
CA ASP A 96 -6.81 13.95 -14.58
C ASP A 96 -6.11 12.65 -15.01
N ILE A 97 -5.51 11.92 -14.06
CA ILE A 97 -4.73 10.70 -14.35
C ILE A 97 -5.04 9.64 -13.32
N PHE A 98 -5.21 8.38 -13.77
CA PHE A 98 -5.33 7.25 -12.86
C PHE A 98 -4.04 7.08 -12.05
N THR A 99 -4.13 7.10 -10.71
CA THR A 99 -2.95 7.14 -9.85
C THR A 99 -2.79 5.86 -9.04
N PHE A 100 -1.62 5.23 -9.11
CA PHE A 100 -1.20 4.20 -8.17
C PHE A 100 -0.37 4.84 -7.06
N ILE A 101 -0.78 4.60 -5.82
CA ILE A 101 -0.14 5.15 -4.62
C ILE A 101 0.50 4.02 -3.82
N GLU A 102 1.81 4.04 -3.65
CA GLU A 102 2.49 3.12 -2.74
C GLU A 102 2.71 3.78 -1.38
N LEU A 103 2.09 3.23 -0.34
CA LEU A 103 2.35 3.65 1.03
C LEU A 103 3.42 2.75 1.70
N PRO A 104 4.31 3.34 2.51
CA PRO A 104 5.39 2.59 3.15
C PRO A 104 4.86 1.72 4.29
N CYS A 105 5.63 0.71 4.66
CA CYS A 105 5.40 -0.15 5.84
C CYS A 105 3.99 -0.76 5.89
N THR A 106 3.26 -0.54 6.98
CA THR A 106 1.92 -1.10 7.24
C THR A 106 0.91 0.01 7.51
N ALA A 107 -0.38 -0.32 7.47
CA ALA A 107 -1.46 0.61 7.79
C ALA A 107 -1.35 1.24 9.20
N ALA A 108 -0.79 0.51 10.15
CA ALA A 108 -0.61 0.96 11.54
C ALA A 108 0.62 1.86 11.76
N THR A 109 1.43 2.08 10.71
CA THR A 109 2.66 2.88 10.85
C THR A 109 2.33 4.32 11.22
N PRO A 110 2.85 4.85 12.35
CA PRO A 110 2.64 6.23 12.74
C PRO A 110 3.44 7.15 11.80
N ILE A 111 2.80 8.21 11.33
CA ILE A 111 3.39 9.16 10.38
C ILE A 111 3.28 10.62 10.82
N ARG A 112 2.41 10.93 11.76
CA ARG A 112 2.25 12.27 12.32
C ARG A 112 1.85 12.20 13.78
N PHE A 113 2.34 13.16 14.54
CA PHE A 113 1.96 13.38 15.92
C PHE A 113 1.18 14.69 16.02
N GLU A 114 -0.08 14.60 16.44
CA GLU A 114 -0.89 15.78 16.73
C GLU A 114 -0.92 16.04 18.23
N GLN A 115 -0.61 17.27 18.59
CA GLN A 115 -0.83 17.76 19.93
C GLN A 115 -2.12 18.55 19.92
N ASP A 116 -3.19 17.95 20.44
CA ASP A 116 -4.47 18.63 20.57
C ASP A 116 -4.39 19.76 21.59
N GLN A 117 -5.22 20.78 21.35
CA GLN A 117 -5.35 21.91 22.27
C GLN A 117 -5.85 21.45 23.65
N GLU A 118 -5.61 22.28 24.66
CA GLU A 118 -5.98 22.05 26.07
C GLU A 118 -7.35 21.35 26.21
N VAL A 119 -7.32 20.13 26.74
CA VAL A 119 -8.54 19.42 27.13
C VAL A 119 -8.91 19.90 28.53
N SER A 120 -10.11 20.44 28.69
CA SER A 120 -10.64 20.70 30.02
C SER A 120 -10.68 19.40 30.84
N ALA A 121 -10.30 19.44 32.10
CA ALA A 121 -10.23 18.29 33.00
C ALA A 121 -11.53 17.46 33.12
N ALA A 122 -12.58 17.82 32.42
CA ALA A 122 -13.90 17.21 32.46
C ALA A 122 -14.08 15.99 31.51
N SER A 123 -13.12 15.70 30.62
CA SER A 123 -13.34 14.69 29.54
C SER A 123 -12.97 13.25 29.88
N GLY A 124 -12.41 12.98 31.09
CA GLY A 124 -12.07 11.61 31.51
C GLY A 124 -11.01 10.86 30.64
N VAL A 125 -10.40 11.53 29.68
CA VAL A 125 -9.35 10.95 28.82
C VAL A 125 -8.02 10.98 29.55
N PRO A 126 -7.21 9.91 29.51
CA PRO A 126 -5.87 9.91 30.11
C PRO A 126 -5.04 11.05 29.49
N SER A 127 -4.65 12.01 30.31
CA SER A 127 -3.84 13.15 29.89
C SER A 127 -2.47 13.08 30.52
N PHE A 128 -1.43 13.37 29.75
CA PHE A 128 -0.11 13.58 30.29
C PHE A 128 0.01 15.07 30.67
N SER A 129 0.23 15.35 31.96
CA SER A 129 0.50 16.71 32.39
C SER A 129 1.97 17.07 32.15
N ASN A 130 2.22 18.22 31.50
CA ASN A 130 3.56 18.82 31.52
C ASN A 130 3.81 19.51 32.88
N ALA A 131 5.03 20.00 33.10
CA ALA A 131 5.44 20.68 34.35
C ALA A 131 4.58 21.89 34.75
N VAL A 132 3.61 22.30 33.96
CA VAL A 132 2.71 23.45 34.17
C VAL A 132 1.27 23.00 34.48
N GLY A 133 1.01 21.69 34.60
CA GLY A 133 -0.31 21.17 34.97
C GLY A 133 -1.39 21.25 33.88
N ARG A 134 -1.02 21.51 32.62
CA ARG A 134 -1.94 21.49 31.49
C ARG A 134 -2.07 20.07 30.93
N ALA A 135 -3.30 19.60 30.78
CA ALA A 135 -3.59 18.31 30.18
C ALA A 135 -3.64 18.46 28.65
N TYR A 136 -2.83 17.68 27.96
CA TYR A 136 -2.87 17.60 26.49
C TYR A 136 -3.29 16.17 26.08
N THR A 137 -4.18 16.06 25.11
CA THR A 137 -4.37 14.81 24.40
C THR A 137 -3.37 14.76 23.25
N HIS A 138 -2.68 13.65 23.15
CA HIS A 138 -1.76 13.39 22.06
C HIS A 138 -2.34 12.29 21.18
N ARG A 139 -2.46 12.55 19.89
CA ARG A 139 -2.93 11.57 18.92
C ARG A 139 -1.82 11.26 17.92
N TRP A 140 -1.54 9.98 17.77
CA TRP A 140 -0.75 9.51 16.65
C TRP A 140 -1.65 9.31 15.44
N MET A 141 -1.37 10.02 14.36
CA MET A 141 -1.92 9.73 13.05
C MET A 141 -1.05 8.67 12.36
N THR A 142 -1.72 7.71 11.77
CA THR A 142 -1.10 6.58 11.09
C THR A 142 -1.36 6.63 9.59
N ILE A 143 -0.79 5.68 8.86
CA ILE A 143 -1.11 5.49 7.44
C ILE A 143 -2.63 5.31 7.23
N THR A 144 -3.35 4.71 8.19
CA THR A 144 -4.81 4.58 8.10
C THR A 144 -5.53 5.91 8.09
N ASP A 145 -5.04 6.90 8.84
CA ASP A 145 -5.63 8.25 8.80
C ASP A 145 -5.43 8.89 7.42
N LEU A 146 -4.25 8.67 6.80
CA LEU A 146 -4.02 9.10 5.42
C LEU A 146 -4.93 8.37 4.41
N LEU A 147 -5.15 7.07 4.58
CA LEU A 147 -6.08 6.30 3.74
C LEU A 147 -7.50 6.85 3.79
N LYS A 148 -7.98 7.25 4.98
CA LYS A 148 -9.29 7.89 5.14
C LYS A 148 -9.39 9.19 4.33
N ASP A 149 -8.35 9.99 4.40
CA ASP A 149 -8.33 11.28 3.69
C ASP A 149 -8.14 11.13 2.18
N LEU A 150 -7.50 10.06 1.72
CA LEU A 150 -7.36 9.74 0.29
C LEU A 150 -8.67 9.21 -0.31
N GLU A 151 -9.47 8.45 0.46
CA GLU A 151 -10.73 7.84 0.04
C GLU A 151 -10.62 7.04 -1.28
N LEU A 152 -9.53 6.35 -1.48
CA LEU A 152 -9.27 5.50 -2.65
C LEU A 152 -9.32 4.02 -2.26
N PRO A 153 -9.69 3.12 -3.20
CA PRO A 153 -9.68 1.68 -2.97
C PRO A 153 -8.30 1.17 -2.55
N VAL A 154 -8.27 0.24 -1.59
CA VAL A 154 -7.04 -0.29 -1.00
C VAL A 154 -6.78 -1.72 -1.49
N VAL A 155 -5.61 -1.94 -2.07
CA VAL A 155 -5.04 -3.26 -2.39
C VAL A 155 -4.08 -3.65 -1.27
N LEU A 156 -4.37 -4.74 -0.58
CA LEU A 156 -3.51 -5.28 0.46
C LEU A 156 -2.48 -6.23 -0.16
N VAL A 157 -1.19 -5.97 0.07
CA VAL A 157 -0.09 -6.82 -0.39
C VAL A 157 0.54 -7.52 0.81
N ALA A 158 0.65 -8.84 0.75
CA ALA A 158 1.24 -9.66 1.81
C ALA A 158 2.41 -10.50 1.28
N SER A 159 3.45 -10.68 2.09
CA SER A 159 4.48 -11.66 1.80
C SER A 159 3.90 -13.07 1.93
N HIS A 160 4.11 -13.92 0.92
CA HIS A 160 3.65 -15.31 0.93
C HIS A 160 4.55 -16.15 1.83
N SER A 161 4.21 -16.21 3.11
CA SER A 161 4.95 -16.86 4.19
C SER A 161 4.02 -17.73 5.03
N ILE A 162 4.56 -18.58 5.90
CA ILE A 162 3.77 -19.49 6.73
C ILE A 162 2.72 -18.77 7.61
N ASP A 163 2.97 -17.51 7.95
CA ASP A 163 2.12 -16.64 8.76
C ASP A 163 1.28 -15.65 7.93
N VAL A 164 1.19 -15.86 6.61
CA VAL A 164 0.50 -14.92 5.70
C VAL A 164 -0.97 -14.72 6.07
N LEU A 165 -1.68 -15.78 6.48
CA LEU A 165 -3.08 -15.71 6.87
C LEU A 165 -3.29 -14.82 8.09
N GLU A 166 -2.45 -15.00 9.11
CA GLU A 166 -2.49 -14.21 10.34
C GLU A 166 -2.21 -12.73 10.04
N LYS A 167 -1.21 -12.44 9.22
CA LYS A 167 -0.87 -11.07 8.81
C LYS A 167 -1.99 -10.38 8.03
N ILE A 168 -2.65 -11.11 7.14
CA ILE A 168 -3.80 -10.59 6.40
C ILE A 168 -4.98 -10.35 7.34
N GLU A 169 -5.30 -11.30 8.23
CA GLU A 169 -6.35 -11.17 9.23
C GLU A 169 -6.18 -9.92 10.08
N PHE A 170 -4.99 -9.75 10.66
CA PHE A 170 -4.69 -8.56 11.46
C PHE A 170 -4.81 -7.26 10.66
N SER A 171 -4.31 -7.26 9.41
CA SER A 171 -4.35 -6.07 8.58
C SER A 171 -5.77 -5.68 8.17
N ILE A 172 -6.58 -6.66 7.77
CA ILE A 172 -7.98 -6.43 7.40
C ILE A 172 -8.77 -5.96 8.63
N SER A 173 -8.66 -6.68 9.76
CA SER A 173 -9.36 -6.31 11.00
C SER A 173 -8.96 -4.91 11.48
N TYR A 174 -7.67 -4.57 11.37
CA TYR A 174 -7.18 -3.24 11.74
C TYR A 174 -7.76 -2.13 10.85
N LEU A 175 -7.86 -2.37 9.54
CA LEU A 175 -8.40 -1.42 8.57
C LEU A 175 -9.92 -1.29 8.72
N GLN A 176 -10.65 -2.41 8.78
CA GLN A 176 -12.12 -2.42 8.92
C GLN A 176 -12.58 -1.76 10.21
N ASN A 177 -11.89 -1.99 11.34
CA ASN A 177 -12.19 -1.30 12.61
C ASN A 177 -11.99 0.23 12.55
N ARG A 178 -11.49 0.73 11.44
CA ARG A 178 -11.27 2.15 11.15
C ARG A 178 -12.00 2.64 9.91
N ASP A 179 -13.02 1.90 9.48
CA ASP A 179 -13.86 2.20 8.33
C ASP A 179 -13.08 2.33 7.01
N ILE A 180 -12.03 1.51 6.84
CA ILE A 180 -11.27 1.40 5.60
C ILE A 180 -11.56 0.04 4.96
N ASP A 181 -12.14 0.08 3.76
CA ASP A 181 -12.41 -1.12 2.99
C ASP A 181 -11.19 -1.54 2.16
N VAL A 182 -10.72 -2.77 2.40
CA VAL A 182 -9.80 -3.45 1.50
C VAL A 182 -10.61 -3.95 0.31
N THR A 183 -10.14 -3.70 -0.90
CA THR A 183 -10.88 -4.08 -2.12
C THR A 183 -10.33 -5.33 -2.79
N SER A 184 -9.08 -5.68 -2.51
CA SER A 184 -8.46 -6.91 -3.02
C SER A 184 -7.17 -7.24 -2.29
N ILE A 185 -6.70 -8.48 -2.46
CA ILE A 185 -5.49 -8.99 -1.84
C ILE A 185 -4.58 -9.61 -2.91
N VAL A 186 -3.27 -9.36 -2.77
CA VAL A 186 -2.20 -10.00 -3.55
C VAL A 186 -1.18 -10.56 -2.58
N THR A 187 -0.70 -11.78 -2.82
CA THR A 187 0.48 -12.29 -2.10
C THR A 187 1.71 -12.33 -2.99
N VAL A 188 2.88 -12.22 -2.39
CA VAL A 188 4.16 -12.18 -3.10
C VAL A 188 5.16 -13.12 -2.46
N GLU A 189 5.74 -14.02 -3.24
CA GLU A 189 6.92 -14.78 -2.81
C GLU A 189 8.15 -13.89 -2.82
N THR A 190 8.55 -13.41 -1.66
CA THR A 190 9.70 -12.52 -1.53
C THR A 190 11.03 -13.27 -1.51
N ASN A 191 10.99 -14.59 -1.31
CA ASN A 191 12.17 -15.45 -1.31
C ASN A 191 11.84 -16.90 -1.72
N LYS A 192 12.81 -17.59 -2.34
CA LYS A 192 12.65 -18.95 -2.91
C LYS A 192 12.42 -20.07 -1.87
N ILE A 193 12.86 -19.88 -0.65
CA ILE A 193 12.92 -20.95 0.37
C ILE A 193 11.52 -21.26 0.93
N MET A 194 10.64 -20.27 0.96
CA MET A 194 9.31 -20.41 1.58
C MET A 194 8.29 -21.10 0.68
N GLY A 195 8.43 -21.04 -0.64
CA GLY A 195 7.52 -21.69 -1.59
C GLY A 195 7.66 -23.21 -1.66
N GLN A 196 8.77 -23.78 -1.18
CA GLN A 196 9.03 -25.23 -1.24
C GLN A 196 8.42 -26.02 -0.07
N ALA A 197 8.00 -25.36 1.00
CA ALA A 197 7.52 -26.02 2.23
C ALA A 197 5.99 -26.15 2.32
N LEU A 198 5.26 -25.47 1.43
CA LEU A 198 3.80 -25.49 1.39
C LEU A 198 3.34 -26.30 0.19
N ASP A 199 2.43 -27.25 0.42
CA ASP A 199 1.72 -27.90 -0.67
C ASP A 199 0.90 -26.86 -1.43
N GLU A 200 1.53 -26.28 -2.47
CA GLU A 200 1.01 -25.10 -3.19
C GLU A 200 -0.43 -25.28 -3.68
N ARG A 201 -0.85 -26.51 -3.97
CA ARG A 201 -2.19 -26.76 -4.50
C ARG A 201 -3.27 -26.67 -3.43
N LEU A 202 -3.05 -27.27 -2.27
CA LEU A 202 -3.99 -27.22 -1.14
C LEU A 202 -4.05 -25.82 -0.56
N PHE A 203 -2.90 -25.19 -0.39
CA PHE A 203 -2.83 -23.84 0.19
C PHE A 203 -3.49 -22.77 -0.68
N ALA A 204 -3.30 -22.80 -2.00
CA ALA A 204 -3.90 -21.80 -2.88
C ALA A 204 -5.43 -21.86 -2.88
N HIS A 205 -6.01 -23.06 -2.98
CA HIS A 205 -7.46 -23.27 -2.98
C HIS A 205 -8.09 -22.89 -1.64
N ASP A 206 -7.52 -23.38 -0.54
CA ASP A 206 -8.04 -23.08 0.81
C ASP A 206 -7.89 -21.58 1.15
N PHE A 207 -6.83 -20.96 0.67
CA PHE A 207 -6.56 -19.55 0.87
C PHE A 207 -7.61 -18.67 0.16
N GLU A 208 -7.86 -18.94 -1.12
CA GLU A 208 -8.88 -18.23 -1.90
C GLU A 208 -10.28 -18.43 -1.32
N LEU A 209 -10.63 -19.68 -0.98
CA LEU A 209 -11.91 -20.01 -0.36
C LEU A 209 -12.09 -19.30 0.97
N MET A 210 -11.05 -19.24 1.79
CA MET A 210 -11.09 -18.54 3.07
C MET A 210 -11.30 -17.04 2.89
N LEU A 211 -10.56 -16.40 1.98
CA LEU A 211 -10.68 -14.97 1.72
C LEU A 211 -12.06 -14.62 1.15
N SER A 212 -12.57 -15.42 0.22
CA SER A 212 -13.88 -15.18 -0.39
C SER A 212 -15.03 -15.43 0.60
N THR A 213 -14.97 -16.48 1.42
CA THR A 213 -16.04 -16.82 2.36
C THR A 213 -16.03 -15.95 3.60
N ARG A 214 -14.86 -15.59 4.13
CA ARG A 214 -14.75 -14.83 5.37
C ARG A 214 -14.87 -13.31 5.17
N TYR A 215 -14.29 -12.79 4.11
CA TYR A 215 -14.19 -11.34 3.88
C TYR A 215 -14.94 -10.85 2.65
N GLY A 216 -15.39 -11.75 1.76
CA GLY A 216 -15.96 -11.36 0.47
C GLY A 216 -14.97 -10.65 -0.46
N LEU A 217 -13.67 -10.81 -0.20
CA LEU A 217 -12.62 -10.08 -0.90
C LEU A 217 -12.06 -10.90 -2.07
N PRO A 218 -11.87 -10.32 -3.25
CA PRO A 218 -11.18 -10.96 -4.34
C PRO A 218 -9.68 -11.14 -4.01
N TYR A 219 -9.21 -12.37 -4.15
CA TYR A 219 -7.80 -12.70 -4.15
C TYR A 219 -7.29 -12.64 -5.58
N LEU A 220 -6.41 -11.68 -5.87
CA LEU A 220 -5.90 -11.47 -7.23
C LEU A 220 -4.81 -12.47 -7.63
N GLY A 221 -4.27 -13.23 -6.68
CA GLY A 221 -3.28 -14.26 -6.94
C GLY A 221 -1.97 -14.10 -6.17
N LYS A 222 -1.04 -15.03 -6.45
CA LYS A 222 0.28 -15.11 -5.82
C LYS A 222 1.36 -14.80 -6.86
N LEU A 223 2.05 -13.68 -6.69
CA LEU A 223 3.21 -13.35 -7.51
C LEU A 223 4.40 -14.22 -7.12
N ALA A 224 4.86 -15.07 -8.02
CA ALA A 224 5.97 -16.00 -7.78
C ALA A 224 7.32 -15.26 -7.67
N PHE A 225 8.23 -15.86 -6.89
CA PHE A 225 9.60 -15.35 -6.78
C PHE A 225 10.36 -15.49 -8.11
N SER A 226 10.94 -14.40 -8.58
CA SER A 226 11.77 -14.39 -9.77
C SER A 226 13.20 -13.90 -9.47
N PRO A 227 14.23 -14.76 -9.59
CA PRO A 227 15.61 -14.38 -9.30
C PRO A 227 16.20 -13.40 -10.33
N VAL A 228 15.53 -13.24 -11.47
CA VAL A 228 15.97 -12.32 -12.53
C VAL A 228 15.40 -10.91 -12.38
N VAL A 229 14.40 -10.72 -11.51
CA VAL A 229 13.87 -9.42 -11.13
C VAL A 229 14.66 -8.88 -9.95
N SER A 230 15.04 -7.62 -10.00
CA SER A 230 15.78 -7.00 -8.88
C SER A 230 15.55 -5.49 -8.83
N ILE A 231 14.83 -5.04 -7.81
CA ILE A 231 14.61 -3.61 -7.57
C ILE A 231 15.93 -2.87 -7.33
N PRO A 232 16.83 -3.32 -6.41
CA PRO A 232 18.09 -2.60 -6.17
C PRO A 232 19.03 -2.50 -7.38
N LYS A 233 18.92 -3.44 -8.31
CA LYS A 233 19.73 -3.46 -9.54
C LYS A 233 18.95 -2.94 -10.77
N VAL A 234 17.73 -2.47 -10.58
CA VAL A 234 16.84 -1.99 -11.64
C VAL A 234 16.72 -3.00 -12.79
N ARG A 235 16.55 -4.27 -12.46
CA ARG A 235 16.39 -5.35 -13.45
C ARG A 235 14.95 -5.80 -13.55
N GLN A 236 14.37 -5.62 -14.73
CA GLN A 236 12.98 -6.01 -15.04
C GLN A 236 12.77 -7.52 -15.03
N GLY A 237 13.75 -8.29 -15.52
CA GLY A 237 13.59 -9.74 -15.71
C GLY A 237 12.33 -10.07 -16.52
N ASN A 238 11.53 -10.98 -15.98
CA ASN A 238 10.27 -11.44 -16.56
C ASN A 238 9.02 -10.88 -15.81
N LEU A 239 9.15 -9.78 -15.06
CA LEU A 239 8.11 -9.30 -14.16
C LEU A 239 6.73 -9.16 -14.83
N LYS A 240 6.65 -8.49 -16.01
CA LYS A 240 5.37 -8.34 -16.74
C LYS A 240 4.72 -9.70 -17.01
N LYS A 241 5.49 -10.66 -17.58
CA LYS A 241 4.99 -12.00 -17.88
C LYS A 241 4.54 -12.74 -16.61
N THR A 242 5.27 -12.59 -15.52
CA THR A 242 4.91 -13.21 -14.22
C THR A 242 3.60 -12.64 -13.70
N ILE A 243 3.40 -11.33 -13.76
CA ILE A 243 2.11 -10.69 -13.41
C ILE A 243 0.97 -11.23 -14.27
N GLU A 244 1.16 -11.35 -15.60
CA GLU A 244 0.16 -11.87 -16.53
C GLU A 244 -0.21 -13.33 -16.28
N GLN A 245 0.71 -14.12 -15.75
CA GLN A 245 0.52 -15.55 -15.46
C GLN A 245 -0.03 -15.82 -14.06
N ASP A 246 0.36 -15.02 -13.09
CA ASP A 246 0.16 -15.31 -11.67
C ASP A 246 -1.02 -14.54 -11.07
N LEU A 247 -1.45 -13.42 -11.69
CA LEU A 247 -2.54 -12.60 -11.17
C LEU A 247 -3.80 -12.67 -12.03
N ASP A 248 -4.96 -12.65 -11.38
CA ASP A 248 -6.26 -12.50 -12.05
C ASP A 248 -6.42 -11.06 -12.57
N LEU A 249 -5.92 -10.83 -13.78
CA LEU A 249 -6.03 -9.54 -14.44
C LEU A 249 -7.47 -9.18 -14.81
N LEU A 250 -8.36 -10.15 -14.94
CA LEU A 250 -9.77 -9.89 -15.21
C LEU A 250 -10.44 -9.26 -13.98
N ALA A 251 -10.24 -9.85 -12.79
CA ALA A 251 -10.70 -9.28 -11.53
C ALA A 251 -10.06 -7.91 -11.26
N PHE A 252 -8.75 -7.77 -11.55
CA PHE A 252 -8.06 -6.49 -11.41
C PHE A 252 -8.62 -5.41 -12.33
N ARG A 253 -8.90 -5.73 -13.61
CA ARG A 253 -9.52 -4.78 -14.57
C ARG A 253 -10.90 -4.30 -14.10
N LYS A 254 -11.71 -5.20 -13.54
CA LYS A 254 -13.00 -4.83 -12.94
C LYS A 254 -12.83 -3.86 -11.77
N LEU A 255 -11.82 -4.08 -10.95
CA LEU A 255 -11.52 -3.21 -9.81
C LEU A 255 -11.19 -1.77 -10.24
N ILE A 256 -10.53 -1.59 -11.37
CA ILE A 256 -10.17 -0.27 -11.92
C ILE A 256 -11.14 0.24 -12.98
N GLU A 257 -12.28 -0.43 -13.15
CA GLU A 257 -13.35 -0.06 -14.11
C GLU A 257 -12.88 0.01 -15.56
N LEU A 258 -11.92 -0.82 -15.95
CA LEU A 258 -11.54 -0.96 -17.34
C LEU A 258 -12.51 -1.87 -18.10
N PRO A 259 -12.82 -1.57 -19.39
CA PRO A 259 -13.63 -2.44 -20.22
C PRO A 259 -13.04 -3.85 -20.28
N VAL A 260 -13.89 -4.84 -20.07
CA VAL A 260 -13.53 -6.25 -20.22
C VAL A 260 -13.94 -6.64 -21.63
N ASN A 261 -12.99 -6.65 -22.57
CA ASN A 261 -13.21 -7.12 -23.96
C ASN A 261 -13.10 -8.63 -23.99
#